data_a8f95fad89d13c8a50155c33765e8ef5
#
_entry.id   a8f95fad89d13c8a50155c33765e8ef5
#
_cell.length_a   1.000
_cell.length_b   1.000
_cell.length_c   1.000
_cell.angle_alpha   90.00
_cell.angle_beta   90.00
_cell.angle_gamma   90.00
#
_symmetry.space_group_name_H-M   'P 1'
#
loop_
_entity.id
_entity.type
_entity.pdbx_description
1 polymer ?
#
loop_
_entity_poly.entity_id
_entity_poly.type
_entity_poly.pdbx_seq_one_letter_code
_entity_poly.pdbx_strand_id
1 'polypeptide(L)'
;IDASSPGNIRLSINKDNNSDFYQWFHFRLTGAKDQLCALNIENAEGAAYPGGWEDYQAVASYDHENWFRVSTVYKNGTLTIQHVPETDSVYYAYFAPFSYDRHQELVSSAATHERARLEVFGETCDGRDLDLLTIGEEDEDKKKVWIIARQHPGESMAEWLVEGLLSRLLDNDD
;
A
#
# COMPACT_ATOMS: atom_id res chain seq x y z
N ILE A 1 -3.47 -16.26 -14.65
CA ILE A 1 -2.64 -16.93 -13.62
C ILE A 1 -2.45 -18.38 -14.01
N ASP A 2 -1.20 -18.85 -14.02
CA ASP A 2 -0.83 -20.26 -14.07
C ASP A 2 0.04 -20.57 -12.85
N ALA A 3 -0.44 -21.43 -11.97
CA ALA A 3 0.22 -21.82 -10.73
C ALA A 3 0.46 -23.35 -10.66
N SER A 4 0.61 -24.00 -11.81
CA SER A 4 0.79 -25.45 -11.91
C SER A 4 2.13 -25.95 -11.32
N SER A 5 3.11 -25.06 -11.20
CA SER A 5 4.44 -25.37 -10.62
C SER A 5 4.91 -24.22 -9.71
N PRO A 6 5.26 -24.50 -8.45
CA PRO A 6 5.79 -23.46 -7.54
C PRO A 6 7.02 -22.73 -8.09
N GLY A 7 7.92 -23.45 -8.75
CA GLY A 7 9.12 -22.86 -9.36
C GLY A 7 8.87 -22.02 -10.62
N ASN A 8 7.64 -21.92 -11.11
CA ASN A 8 7.28 -21.13 -12.27
C ASN A 8 5.80 -20.72 -12.25
N ILE A 9 5.43 -19.90 -11.28
CA ILE A 9 4.08 -19.30 -11.21
C ILE A 9 4.03 -18.09 -12.12
N ARG A 10 3.12 -18.09 -13.10
CA ARG A 10 2.98 -17.02 -14.10
C ARG A 10 1.78 -16.14 -13.77
N LEU A 11 2.02 -14.85 -13.68
CA LEU A 11 1.07 -13.84 -13.25
C LEU A 11 1.04 -12.68 -14.25
N SER A 12 -0.09 -11.95 -14.24
CA SER A 12 -0.21 -10.66 -14.90
C SER A 12 -0.94 -9.69 -13.98
N ILE A 13 -0.51 -8.43 -13.95
CA ILE A 13 -1.24 -7.35 -13.28
C ILE A 13 -2.42 -6.98 -14.19
N ASN A 14 -3.60 -6.86 -13.61
CA ASN A 14 -4.77 -6.35 -14.30
C ASN A 14 -4.70 -4.82 -14.42
N LYS A 15 -5.33 -4.28 -15.46
CA LYS A 15 -5.55 -2.85 -15.56
C LYS A 15 -6.46 -2.35 -14.42
N ASP A 16 -6.27 -1.12 -14.02
CA ASP A 16 -7.14 -0.43 -13.09
C ASP A 16 -8.54 -0.24 -13.71
N ASN A 17 -9.56 -0.15 -12.86
CA ASN A 17 -10.93 0.06 -13.33
C ASN A 17 -11.06 1.36 -14.14
N ASN A 18 -11.70 1.27 -15.31
CA ASN A 18 -11.89 2.40 -16.22
C ASN A 18 -10.59 3.11 -16.66
N SER A 19 -9.47 2.37 -16.70
CA SER A 19 -8.15 2.88 -17.03
C SER A 19 -7.40 1.91 -17.94
N ASP A 20 -6.46 2.43 -18.73
CA ASP A 20 -5.50 1.63 -19.47
C ASP A 20 -4.20 1.36 -18.70
N PHE A 21 -4.06 1.94 -17.51
CA PHE A 21 -2.88 1.83 -16.68
C PHE A 21 -2.98 0.66 -15.71
N TYR A 22 -1.82 0.13 -15.32
CA TYR A 22 -1.64 -0.84 -14.24
C TYR A 22 -0.24 -0.71 -13.65
N GLN A 23 -0.10 -0.97 -12.37
CA GLN A 23 1.18 -0.99 -11.64
C GLN A 23 1.05 -1.82 -10.37
N TRP A 24 -0.04 -1.63 -9.65
CA TRP A 24 -0.29 -2.22 -8.34
C TRP A 24 -0.68 -3.69 -8.46
N PHE A 25 -0.12 -4.51 -7.56
CA PHE A 25 -0.58 -5.88 -7.37
C PHE A 25 -0.71 -6.18 -5.87
N HIS A 26 -1.67 -7.01 -5.54
CA HIS A 26 -1.86 -7.61 -4.23
C HIS A 26 -2.56 -8.96 -4.43
N PHE A 27 -1.97 -10.03 -3.95
CA PHE A 27 -2.54 -11.36 -4.09
C PHE A 27 -2.08 -12.28 -2.96
N ARG A 28 -2.80 -13.39 -2.77
CA ARG A 28 -2.48 -14.46 -1.83
C ARG A 28 -2.02 -15.70 -2.58
N LEU A 29 -0.94 -16.32 -2.09
CA LEU A 29 -0.50 -17.65 -2.46
C LEU A 29 -0.83 -18.63 -1.34
N THR A 30 -1.34 -19.82 -1.68
CA THR A 30 -1.65 -20.88 -0.73
C THR A 30 -1.08 -22.21 -1.18
N GLY A 31 -0.81 -23.14 -0.23
CA GLY A 31 -0.35 -24.49 -0.53
C GLY A 31 1.11 -24.59 -0.97
N ALA A 32 1.94 -23.59 -0.65
CA ALA A 32 3.34 -23.53 -1.07
C ALA A 32 4.33 -23.51 0.08
N LYS A 33 3.91 -23.89 1.28
CA LYS A 33 4.77 -23.95 2.45
C LYS A 33 6.04 -24.76 2.18
N ASP A 34 7.19 -24.21 2.61
CA ASP A 34 8.52 -24.80 2.50
C ASP A 34 8.98 -25.11 1.05
N GLN A 35 8.32 -24.55 0.03
CA GLN A 35 8.68 -24.71 -1.38
C GLN A 35 9.27 -23.41 -1.91
N LEU A 36 10.36 -23.51 -2.68
CA LEU A 36 10.88 -22.33 -3.39
C LEU A 36 9.90 -21.94 -4.51
N CYS A 37 9.30 -20.77 -4.37
CA CYS A 37 8.40 -20.20 -5.35
C CYS A 37 9.12 -19.17 -6.22
N ALA A 38 8.86 -19.19 -7.53
CA ALA A 38 9.20 -18.12 -8.45
C ALA A 38 7.90 -17.58 -9.05
N LEU A 39 7.55 -16.36 -8.66
CA LEU A 39 6.33 -15.67 -9.06
C LEU A 39 6.71 -14.67 -10.16
N ASN A 40 6.34 -14.95 -11.40
CA ASN A 40 6.74 -14.20 -12.59
C ASN A 40 5.59 -13.30 -13.05
N ILE A 41 5.68 -12.00 -12.83
CA ILE A 41 4.76 -11.01 -13.37
C ILE A 41 5.25 -10.66 -14.77
N GLU A 42 4.62 -11.28 -15.78
CA GLU A 42 5.12 -11.30 -17.17
C GLU A 42 4.82 -10.02 -17.95
N ASN A 43 3.88 -9.20 -17.49
CA ASN A 43 3.53 -7.94 -18.13
C ASN A 43 4.09 -6.70 -17.42
N ALA A 44 5.13 -6.86 -16.61
CA ALA A 44 5.71 -5.75 -15.85
C ALA A 44 6.28 -4.64 -16.74
N GLU A 45 6.76 -4.96 -17.95
CA GLU A 45 7.26 -4.00 -18.93
C GLU A 45 6.21 -2.95 -19.33
N GLY A 46 4.94 -3.35 -19.43
CA GLY A 46 3.85 -2.47 -19.83
C GLY A 46 3.20 -1.69 -18.67
N ALA A 47 3.75 -1.77 -17.46
CA ALA A 47 3.23 -1.04 -16.31
C ALA A 47 3.33 0.48 -16.50
N ALA A 48 2.52 1.25 -15.76
CA ALA A 48 2.48 2.71 -15.84
C ALA A 48 3.82 3.38 -15.53
N TYR A 49 4.63 2.75 -14.68
CA TYR A 49 5.97 3.22 -14.32
C TYR A 49 6.99 2.05 -14.33
N PRO A 50 7.39 1.57 -15.51
CA PRO A 50 8.30 0.42 -15.60
C PRO A 50 9.71 0.72 -15.07
N GLY A 51 10.16 1.98 -15.07
CA GLY A 51 11.41 2.41 -14.43
C GLY A 51 11.43 2.21 -12.91
N GLY A 52 10.29 2.10 -12.28
CA GLY A 52 10.16 1.81 -10.85
C GLY A 52 10.48 0.37 -10.45
N TRP A 53 10.72 -0.52 -11.42
CA TRP A 53 11.12 -1.90 -11.16
C TRP A 53 12.63 -2.07 -10.91
N GLU A 54 13.45 -1.08 -11.26
CA GLU A 54 14.88 -1.12 -10.96
C GLU A 54 15.11 -1.09 -9.45
N ASP A 55 15.86 -2.04 -8.92
CA ASP A 55 16.13 -2.23 -7.49
C ASP A 55 14.88 -2.37 -6.59
N TYR A 56 13.71 -2.55 -7.21
CA TYR A 56 12.45 -2.74 -6.50
C TYR A 56 12.43 -4.12 -5.79
N GLN A 57 11.86 -4.13 -4.59
CA GLN A 57 11.56 -5.35 -3.85
C GLN A 57 10.08 -5.39 -3.45
N ALA A 58 9.38 -6.43 -3.88
CA ALA A 58 8.03 -6.70 -3.44
C ALA A 58 7.98 -6.92 -1.92
N VAL A 59 6.81 -6.69 -1.34
CA VAL A 59 6.58 -7.01 0.08
C VAL A 59 5.73 -8.26 0.21
N ALA A 60 5.98 -9.03 1.27
CA ALA A 60 5.18 -10.18 1.65
C ALA A 60 4.72 -10.04 3.10
N SER A 61 3.60 -10.72 3.43
CA SER A 61 3.06 -10.78 4.78
C SER A 61 2.32 -12.08 5.01
N TYR A 62 2.35 -12.59 6.23
CA TYR A 62 1.57 -13.75 6.68
C TYR A 62 0.27 -13.35 7.38
N ASP A 63 0.16 -12.10 7.85
CA ASP A 63 -0.91 -11.62 8.75
C ASP A 63 -1.57 -10.30 8.30
N HIS A 64 -1.12 -9.69 7.20
CA HIS A 64 -1.51 -8.36 6.69
C HIS A 64 -1.05 -7.17 7.55
N GLU A 65 -0.36 -7.41 8.66
CA GLU A 65 0.13 -6.36 9.55
C GLU A 65 1.65 -6.21 9.42
N ASN A 66 2.36 -7.34 9.46
CA ASN A 66 3.81 -7.37 9.39
C ASN A 66 4.27 -7.66 7.96
N TRP A 67 4.76 -6.61 7.28
CA TRP A 67 5.23 -6.67 5.90
C TRP A 67 6.75 -6.66 5.85
N PHE A 68 7.33 -7.57 5.08
CA PHE A 68 8.77 -7.69 4.88
C PHE A 68 9.12 -7.75 3.39
N ARG A 69 10.36 -7.35 3.05
CA ARG A 69 10.84 -7.39 1.66
C ARG A 69 11.24 -8.80 1.27
N VAL A 70 10.92 -9.18 0.03
CA VAL A 70 11.32 -10.46 -0.56
C VAL A 70 12.17 -10.25 -1.80
N SER A 71 13.04 -11.23 -2.10
CA SER A 71 13.92 -11.17 -3.26
C SER A 71 13.12 -10.96 -4.53
N THR A 72 13.45 -9.91 -5.26
CA THR A 72 12.73 -9.52 -6.48
C THR A 72 13.74 -9.05 -7.53
N VAL A 73 13.56 -9.49 -8.77
CA VAL A 73 14.42 -9.10 -9.89
C VAL A 73 13.54 -8.74 -11.09
N TYR A 74 13.79 -7.57 -11.68
CA TYR A 74 13.21 -7.19 -12.97
C TYR A 74 14.22 -7.45 -14.09
N LYS A 75 13.83 -8.26 -15.06
CA LYS A 75 14.66 -8.58 -16.20
C LYS A 75 13.82 -8.95 -17.43
N ASN A 76 14.18 -8.41 -18.59
CA ASN A 76 13.52 -8.73 -19.87
C ASN A 76 12.00 -8.59 -19.82
N GLY A 77 11.50 -7.52 -19.20
CA GLY A 77 10.06 -7.23 -19.11
C GLY A 77 9.28 -7.98 -18.03
N THR A 78 9.94 -8.90 -17.33
CA THR A 78 9.32 -9.73 -16.28
C THR A 78 9.84 -9.35 -14.90
N LEU A 79 8.95 -9.18 -13.93
CA LEU A 79 9.26 -9.04 -12.52
C LEU A 79 9.14 -10.39 -11.84
N THR A 80 10.23 -10.95 -11.36
CA THR A 80 10.27 -12.25 -10.67
C THR A 80 10.47 -12.06 -9.18
N ILE A 81 9.52 -12.55 -8.39
CA ILE A 81 9.61 -12.60 -6.93
C ILE A 81 10.02 -14.02 -6.54
N GLN A 82 11.07 -14.17 -5.72
CA GLN A 82 11.54 -15.46 -5.22
C GLN A 82 11.38 -15.53 -3.71
N HIS A 83 10.68 -16.56 -3.22
CA HIS A 83 10.42 -16.72 -1.80
C HIS A 83 10.17 -18.20 -1.44
N VAL A 84 10.55 -18.59 -0.24
CA VAL A 84 10.15 -19.87 0.38
C VAL A 84 9.19 -19.54 1.51
N PRO A 85 7.86 -19.70 1.33
CA PRO A 85 6.89 -19.39 2.37
C PRO A 85 7.03 -20.31 3.59
N GLU A 86 6.95 -19.73 4.79
CA GLU A 86 7.00 -20.47 6.06
C GLU A 86 5.63 -21.06 6.45
N THR A 87 4.56 -20.57 5.83
CA THR A 87 3.19 -21.00 6.06
C THR A 87 2.45 -21.28 4.77
N ASP A 88 1.31 -21.99 4.84
CA ASP A 88 0.48 -22.31 3.67
C ASP A 88 -0.26 -21.11 3.09
N SER A 89 -0.24 -19.96 3.74
CA SER A 89 -0.88 -18.74 3.25
C SER A 89 0.09 -17.58 3.40
N VAL A 90 0.41 -16.92 2.30
CA VAL A 90 1.25 -15.74 2.26
C VAL A 90 0.68 -14.73 1.26
N TYR A 91 0.74 -13.47 1.62
CA TYR A 91 0.30 -12.36 0.78
C TYR A 91 1.52 -11.66 0.18
N TYR A 92 1.38 -11.21 -1.06
CA TYR A 92 2.39 -10.39 -1.75
C TYR A 92 1.72 -9.12 -2.24
N ALA A 93 2.44 -8.01 -2.14
CA ALA A 93 1.95 -6.72 -2.62
C ALA A 93 3.08 -5.86 -3.21
N TYR A 94 2.68 -4.88 -4.02
CA TYR A 94 3.57 -3.86 -4.56
C TYR A 94 4.21 -3.03 -3.44
N PHE A 95 3.40 -2.50 -2.53
CA PHE A 95 3.78 -1.93 -1.25
C PHE A 95 2.82 -2.43 -0.18
N ALA A 96 3.15 -2.29 1.10
CA ALA A 96 2.25 -2.65 2.19
C ALA A 96 0.89 -1.95 1.98
N PRO A 97 -0.21 -2.71 1.79
CA PRO A 97 -1.52 -2.11 1.55
C PRO A 97 -1.98 -1.26 2.74
N PHE A 98 -2.66 -0.17 2.41
CA PHE A 98 -3.42 0.61 3.38
C PHE A 98 -4.87 0.62 2.89
N SER A 99 -5.74 -0.16 3.53
CA SER A 99 -7.12 -0.33 3.07
C SER A 99 -7.98 0.89 3.37
N TYR A 100 -9.13 1.01 2.68
CA TYR A 100 -10.09 2.07 2.99
C TYR A 100 -10.67 1.93 4.40
N ASP A 101 -10.88 0.71 4.88
CA ASP A 101 -11.33 0.47 6.26
C ASP A 101 -10.30 1.00 7.26
N ARG A 102 -9.00 0.73 7.05
CA ARG A 102 -7.93 1.28 7.88
C ARG A 102 -7.87 2.81 7.82
N HIS A 103 -8.11 3.40 6.65
CA HIS A 103 -8.23 4.85 6.49
C HIS A 103 -9.35 5.41 7.36
N GLN A 104 -10.55 4.80 7.32
CA GLN A 104 -11.69 5.22 8.13
C GLN A 104 -11.42 5.06 9.64
N GLU A 105 -10.75 3.98 10.05
CA GLU A 105 -10.32 3.77 11.43
C GLU A 105 -9.33 4.84 11.89
N LEU A 106 -8.34 5.17 11.06
CA LEU A 106 -7.35 6.22 11.35
C LEU A 106 -8.02 7.58 11.53
N VAL A 107 -8.86 8.00 10.58
CA VAL A 107 -9.58 9.28 10.63
C VAL A 107 -10.49 9.35 11.84
N SER A 108 -11.29 8.29 12.08
CA SER A 108 -12.22 8.25 13.20
C SER A 108 -11.50 8.27 14.55
N SER A 109 -10.41 7.52 14.67
CA SER A 109 -9.59 7.51 15.89
C SER A 109 -8.99 8.88 16.16
N ALA A 110 -8.38 9.50 15.15
CA ALA A 110 -7.81 10.84 15.28
C ALA A 110 -8.87 11.88 15.66
N ALA A 111 -10.06 11.82 15.07
CA ALA A 111 -11.17 12.75 15.32
C ALA A 111 -11.72 12.69 16.76
N THR A 112 -11.48 11.61 17.52
CA THR A 112 -11.88 11.54 18.93
C THR A 112 -10.94 12.27 19.88
N HIS A 113 -9.78 12.70 19.38
CA HIS A 113 -8.79 13.39 20.20
C HIS A 113 -9.13 14.86 20.39
N GLU A 114 -8.98 15.38 21.61
CA GLU A 114 -9.35 16.77 21.96
C GLU A 114 -8.59 17.86 21.14
N ARG A 115 -7.38 17.53 20.65
CA ARG A 115 -6.57 18.42 19.82
C ARG A 115 -6.86 18.30 18.32
N ALA A 116 -7.79 17.43 17.91
CA ALA A 116 -8.12 17.20 16.53
C ALA A 116 -9.55 17.64 16.19
N ARG A 117 -9.71 18.18 14.99
CA ARG A 117 -11.02 18.51 14.42
C ARG A 117 -11.12 17.90 13.02
N LEU A 118 -12.17 17.12 12.79
CA LEU A 118 -12.50 16.54 11.49
C LEU A 118 -13.51 17.42 10.74
N GLU A 119 -13.24 17.65 9.47
CA GLU A 119 -14.16 18.30 8.53
C GLU A 119 -14.16 17.55 7.21
N VAL A 120 -15.31 17.45 6.57
CA VAL A 120 -15.41 17.01 5.18
C VAL A 120 -15.36 18.25 4.30
N PHE A 121 -14.29 18.40 3.51
CA PHE A 121 -14.12 19.58 2.66
C PHE A 121 -14.45 19.33 1.19
N GLY A 122 -14.84 18.11 0.83
CA GLY A 122 -15.25 17.73 -0.52
C GLY A 122 -15.56 16.25 -0.63
N GLU A 123 -15.82 15.82 -1.85
CA GLU A 123 -16.14 14.42 -2.16
C GLU A 123 -15.33 13.94 -3.36
N THR A 124 -15.01 12.65 -3.39
CA THR A 124 -14.42 12.00 -4.56
C THR A 124 -15.47 11.81 -5.67
N CYS A 125 -15.03 11.44 -6.89
CA CYS A 125 -15.94 11.12 -7.99
C CYS A 125 -16.92 9.97 -7.67
N ASP A 126 -16.60 9.12 -6.72
CA ASP A 126 -17.44 8.00 -6.26
C ASP A 126 -18.29 8.37 -5.02
N GLY A 127 -18.34 9.66 -4.64
CA GLY A 127 -19.12 10.14 -3.51
C GLY A 127 -18.58 9.74 -2.14
N ARG A 128 -17.26 9.57 -2.02
CA ARG A 128 -16.59 9.36 -0.73
C ARG A 128 -16.05 10.67 -0.20
N ASP A 129 -16.11 10.86 1.09
CA ASP A 129 -15.63 12.07 1.76
C ASP A 129 -14.13 12.29 1.52
N LEU A 130 -13.77 13.55 1.36
CA LEU A 130 -12.41 14.05 1.46
C LEU A 130 -12.23 14.65 2.85
N ASP A 131 -11.61 13.87 3.72
CA ASP A 131 -11.45 14.19 5.12
C ASP A 131 -10.31 15.20 5.34
N LEU A 132 -10.55 16.22 6.13
CA LEU A 132 -9.58 17.19 6.62
C LEU A 132 -9.47 17.09 8.14
N LEU A 133 -8.31 16.70 8.62
CA LEU A 133 -7.96 16.73 10.04
C LEU A 133 -7.14 17.96 10.35
N THR A 134 -7.66 18.83 11.22
CA THR A 134 -6.92 19.97 11.77
C THR A 134 -6.42 19.58 13.16
N ILE A 135 -5.10 19.68 13.39
CA ILE A 135 -4.47 19.34 14.66
C ILE A 135 -3.96 20.60 15.33
N GLY A 136 -4.35 20.78 16.59
CA GLY A 136 -3.98 21.91 17.43
C GLY A 136 -4.97 23.06 17.37
N GLU A 137 -4.72 24.08 18.22
CA GLU A 137 -5.57 25.26 18.30
C GLU A 137 -5.17 26.31 17.27
N GLU A 138 -6.17 27.05 16.77
CA GLU A 138 -5.93 28.22 15.92
C GLU A 138 -5.27 29.37 16.72
N ASP A 139 -4.21 29.92 16.12
CA ASP A 139 -3.47 31.06 16.67
C ASP A 139 -2.87 31.83 15.49
N GLU A 140 -2.99 33.17 15.50
CA GLU A 140 -2.47 34.00 14.40
C GLU A 140 -0.96 33.96 14.30
N ASP A 141 -0.27 33.73 15.41
CA ASP A 141 1.20 33.70 15.49
C ASP A 141 1.77 32.28 15.14
N LYS A 142 0.94 31.24 15.05
CA LYS A 142 1.37 29.90 14.70
C LYS A 142 1.55 29.72 13.20
N LYS A 143 2.60 28.99 12.83
CA LYS A 143 2.79 28.53 11.46
C LYS A 143 1.77 27.45 11.15
N LYS A 144 1.09 27.59 10.01
CA LYS A 144 0.20 26.56 9.47
C LYS A 144 0.99 25.66 8.54
N VAL A 145 0.90 24.36 8.75
CA VAL A 145 1.51 23.33 7.91
C VAL A 145 0.41 22.54 7.24
N TRP A 146 0.47 22.43 5.93
CA TRP A 146 -0.48 21.67 5.11
C TRP A 146 0.18 20.39 4.62
N ILE A 147 -0.42 19.25 4.94
CA ILE A 147 0.09 17.93 4.56
C ILE A 147 -0.99 17.22 3.74
N ILE A 148 -0.59 16.72 2.59
CA ILE A 148 -1.45 15.94 1.69
C ILE A 148 -0.76 14.60 1.46
N ALA A 149 -1.53 13.51 1.48
CA ALA A 149 -0.99 12.17 1.29
C ALA A 149 -1.86 11.36 0.32
N ARG A 150 -1.23 10.40 -0.35
CA ARG A 150 -1.85 9.42 -1.25
C ARG A 150 -2.67 10.04 -2.40
N GLN A 151 -2.17 11.11 -3.00
CA GLN A 151 -2.75 11.67 -4.22
C GLN A 151 -2.76 10.65 -5.37
N HIS A 152 -1.79 9.73 -5.38
CA HIS A 152 -1.75 8.60 -6.29
C HIS A 152 -2.14 7.32 -5.55
N PRO A 153 -3.15 6.57 -6.03
CA PRO A 153 -3.70 5.42 -5.30
C PRO A 153 -2.68 4.32 -4.93
N GLY A 154 -1.66 4.13 -5.77
CA GLY A 154 -0.59 3.14 -5.53
C GLY A 154 0.42 3.50 -4.44
N GLU A 155 0.40 4.74 -3.94
CA GLU A 155 1.36 5.26 -2.95
C GLU A 155 0.86 5.04 -1.51
N SER A 156 0.56 3.80 -1.14
CA SER A 156 0.06 3.45 0.19
C SER A 156 1.02 3.83 1.33
N MET A 157 2.34 3.94 1.07
CA MET A 157 3.32 4.39 2.04
C MET A 157 3.07 5.81 2.55
N ALA A 158 2.36 6.65 1.78
CA ALA A 158 2.02 8.01 2.20
C ALA A 158 0.99 8.01 3.34
N GLU A 159 0.04 7.07 3.36
CA GLU A 159 -0.90 6.93 4.47
C GLU A 159 -0.24 6.32 5.72
N TRP A 160 0.67 5.36 5.53
CA TRP A 160 1.50 4.86 6.63
C TRP A 160 2.32 5.97 7.29
N LEU A 161 2.85 6.91 6.49
CA LEU A 161 3.52 8.10 7.00
C LEU A 161 2.56 8.97 7.82
N VAL A 162 1.35 9.23 7.31
CA VAL A 162 0.36 10.06 8.00
C VAL A 162 -0.12 9.38 9.29
N GLU A 163 -0.32 8.06 9.30
CA GLU A 163 -0.65 7.32 10.51
C GLU A 163 0.42 7.53 11.60
N GLY A 164 1.70 7.35 11.27
CA GLY A 164 2.79 7.60 12.21
C GLY A 164 2.89 9.06 12.66
N LEU A 165 2.63 10.01 11.74
CA LEU A 165 2.62 11.44 12.06
C LEU A 165 1.48 11.79 13.01
N LEU A 166 0.25 11.32 12.75
CA LEU A 166 -0.90 11.55 13.62
C LEU A 166 -0.68 10.95 15.01
N SER A 167 -0.16 9.71 15.07
CA SER A 167 0.23 9.09 16.33
C SER A 167 1.18 9.98 17.13
N ARG A 168 2.18 10.58 16.48
CA ARG A 168 3.14 11.46 17.14
C ARG A 168 2.56 12.81 17.56
N LEU A 169 1.74 13.44 16.69
CA LEU A 169 1.14 14.76 16.98
C LEU A 169 0.04 14.70 18.04
N LEU A 170 -0.62 13.54 18.17
CA LEU A 170 -1.71 13.32 19.13
C LEU A 170 -1.25 12.63 20.42
N ASP A 171 0.04 12.26 20.52
CA ASP A 171 0.60 11.73 21.77
C ASP A 171 0.54 12.80 22.87
N ASN A 172 0.05 12.40 24.03
CA ASN A 172 -0.11 13.30 25.19
C ASN A 172 1.19 13.48 26.00
N ASP A 173 2.22 12.70 25.67
CA ASP A 173 3.49 12.70 26.42
C ASP A 173 4.54 13.67 25.86
N ASP A 174 4.18 14.52 24.85
CA ASP A 174 5.06 15.53 24.24
C ASP A 174 4.64 16.98 24.55
#